data_27b458ab53fe3a2daf7f6af3a1082b4a
#
_entry.id   27b458ab53fe3a2daf7f6af3a1082b4a
#
_cell.length_a   1.000
_cell.length_b   1.000
_cell.length_c   1.000
_cell.angle_alpha   90.00
_cell.angle_beta   90.00
_cell.angle_gamma   90.00
#
_symmetry.space_group_name_H-M   'P 1'
#
loop_
_entity.id
_entity.type
_entity.pdbx_description
1 polymer ?
#
loop_
_entity_poly.entity_id
_entity_poly.type
_entity_poly.pdbx_seq_one_letter_code
_entity_poly.pdbx_strand_id
1 'polypeptide(L)'
;MPIVTANGIRLYYEETGAGVPLVFVHEFAGDAQSWHLQVRFFARRYRTIAFNARGYPPSDVPTDGTAYSQDHAVEDIRGLLDALRIDRAHICGLSMGGYATLHFGLRHPERALSLVVAGCGYGSVATDRAQFHRDVSATAERFLTEPMATLADVYCQGPTRVQFRDKDPKGWQEFHDQFAAQSALGHGLTMRGVQLTRPSVYELEAQLERLTVPTLIVTGDEDEPCLEPGIFLKRKIATSGLVVIPKAGHTINLEEPEAFNRAVLDFLTAVDAGRWVRRNPASETGSAILPSNKTNPSS
;
A
#
# COMPACT_ATOMS: atom_id res chain seq x y z
N MET A 1 -8.14 -9.72 22.41
CA MET A 1 -7.62 -9.22 21.12
C MET A 1 -6.19 -8.78 21.36
N PRO A 2 -5.22 -9.21 20.56
CA PRO A 2 -3.83 -8.80 20.74
C PRO A 2 -3.66 -7.32 20.41
N ILE A 3 -3.07 -6.58 21.37
CA ILE A 3 -2.77 -5.16 21.27
C ILE A 3 -1.33 -4.96 21.71
N VAL A 4 -0.61 -4.13 20.98
CA VAL A 4 0.74 -3.68 21.35
C VAL A 4 0.77 -2.17 21.48
N THR A 5 1.68 -1.65 22.33
CA THR A 5 1.99 -0.23 22.34
C THR A 5 3.14 0.02 21.37
N ALA A 6 2.87 0.84 20.37
CA ALA A 6 3.81 1.19 19.32
C ALA A 6 3.70 2.68 19.00
N ASN A 7 4.82 3.39 18.88
CA ASN A 7 4.85 4.82 18.54
C ASN A 7 3.85 5.69 19.34
N GLY A 8 3.74 5.40 20.66
CA GLY A 8 2.93 6.17 21.60
C GLY A 8 1.42 5.88 21.57
N ILE A 9 0.96 4.88 20.82
CA ILE A 9 -0.45 4.46 20.76
C ILE A 9 -0.58 2.94 20.90
N ARG A 10 -1.80 2.48 21.15
CA ARG A 10 -2.15 1.06 21.13
C ARG A 10 -2.59 0.68 19.73
N LEU A 11 -1.92 -0.33 19.16
CA LEU A 11 -2.27 -0.90 17.86
C LEU A 11 -2.84 -2.31 18.06
N TYR A 12 -4.02 -2.55 17.51
CA TYR A 12 -4.58 -3.87 17.34
C TYR A 12 -3.87 -4.59 16.18
N TYR A 13 -3.57 -5.88 16.36
CA TYR A 13 -3.03 -6.70 15.30
C TYR A 13 -3.57 -8.14 15.37
N GLU A 14 -3.50 -8.83 14.26
CA GLU A 14 -3.75 -10.27 14.15
C GLU A 14 -2.47 -10.93 13.65
N GLU A 15 -2.14 -12.08 14.23
CA GLU A 15 -0.95 -12.82 13.87
C GLU A 15 -1.32 -14.29 13.62
N THR A 16 -0.84 -14.85 12.49
CA THR A 16 -1.10 -16.24 12.11
C THR A 16 0.09 -16.81 11.34
N GLY A 17 0.37 -18.11 11.55
CA GLY A 17 1.49 -18.78 10.90
C GLY A 17 2.81 -18.62 11.65
N ALA A 18 3.89 -19.03 11.00
CA ALA A 18 5.26 -18.98 11.52
C ALA A 18 6.27 -18.80 10.39
N GLY A 19 7.51 -18.46 10.74
CA GLY A 19 8.58 -18.27 9.77
C GLY A 19 8.94 -16.80 9.56
N VAL A 20 9.29 -16.42 8.33
CA VAL A 20 9.66 -15.06 7.99
C VAL A 20 8.45 -14.12 8.14
N PRO A 21 8.59 -12.96 8.80
CA PRO A 21 7.47 -12.05 9.01
C PRO A 21 7.01 -11.39 7.71
N LEU A 22 5.68 -11.35 7.52
CA LEU A 22 4.98 -10.63 6.46
C LEU A 22 3.90 -9.75 7.08
N VAL A 23 4.09 -8.43 7.00
CA VAL A 23 3.17 -7.44 7.58
C VAL A 23 2.28 -6.89 6.49
N PHE A 24 0.98 -6.86 6.74
CA PHE A 24 -0.05 -6.29 5.87
C PHE A 24 -0.52 -4.93 6.40
N VAL A 25 -0.50 -3.92 5.52
CA VAL A 25 -0.88 -2.52 5.82
C VAL A 25 -2.11 -2.17 4.97
N HIS A 26 -3.24 -1.94 5.64
CA HIS A 26 -4.53 -1.78 4.97
C HIS A 26 -4.70 -0.42 4.26
N GLU A 27 -5.65 -0.38 3.35
CA GLU A 27 -6.07 0.83 2.66
C GLU A 27 -6.98 1.70 3.53
N PHE A 28 -7.35 2.89 3.04
CA PHE A 28 -8.11 3.89 3.79
C PHE A 28 -9.47 3.38 4.34
N ALA A 29 -10.23 2.64 3.55
CA ALA A 29 -11.52 2.11 4.00
C ALA A 29 -11.43 0.67 4.56
N GLY A 30 -10.22 0.10 4.61
CA GLY A 30 -9.99 -1.24 5.14
C GLY A 30 -9.52 -1.24 6.60
N ASP A 31 -9.27 -2.44 7.09
CA ASP A 31 -8.63 -2.74 8.36
C ASP A 31 -7.88 -4.09 8.26
N ALA A 32 -7.50 -4.70 9.37
CA ALA A 32 -6.82 -6.01 9.36
C ALA A 32 -7.67 -7.09 8.65
N GLN A 33 -9.00 -6.98 8.70
CA GLN A 33 -9.90 -7.97 8.11
C GLN A 33 -9.88 -7.93 6.58
N SER A 34 -9.61 -6.78 5.97
CA SER A 34 -9.47 -6.68 4.52
C SER A 34 -8.29 -7.49 3.94
N TRP A 35 -7.46 -8.06 4.80
CA TRP A 35 -6.35 -8.94 4.46
C TRP A 35 -6.60 -10.42 4.74
N HIS A 36 -7.80 -10.83 5.20
CA HIS A 36 -8.09 -12.21 5.60
C HIS A 36 -7.78 -13.26 4.52
N LEU A 37 -8.08 -12.95 3.25
CA LEU A 37 -7.80 -13.85 2.14
C LEU A 37 -6.28 -14.07 1.97
N GLN A 38 -5.50 -13.00 2.15
CA GLN A 38 -4.04 -13.03 2.09
C GLN A 38 -3.46 -13.74 3.32
N VAL A 39 -3.94 -13.41 4.52
CA VAL A 39 -3.50 -14.05 5.78
C VAL A 39 -3.69 -15.56 5.70
N ARG A 40 -4.86 -16.05 5.30
CA ARG A 40 -5.15 -17.50 5.16
C ARG A 40 -4.23 -18.19 4.14
N PHE A 41 -3.86 -17.48 3.07
CA PHE A 41 -2.98 -18.02 2.03
C PHE A 41 -1.53 -18.06 2.49
N PHE A 42 -1.01 -16.93 3.01
CA PHE A 42 0.40 -16.76 3.34
C PHE A 42 0.79 -17.38 4.68
N ALA A 43 -0.12 -17.52 5.65
CA ALA A 43 0.16 -18.12 6.97
C ALA A 43 0.66 -19.57 6.91
N ARG A 44 0.51 -20.24 5.78
CA ARG A 44 1.08 -21.57 5.54
C ARG A 44 2.61 -21.57 5.41
N ARG A 45 3.23 -20.39 5.18
CA ARG A 45 4.66 -20.25 4.89
C ARG A 45 5.33 -19.09 5.61
N TYR A 46 4.57 -18.10 6.04
CA TYR A 46 5.02 -16.86 6.65
C TYR A 46 4.36 -16.65 8.01
N ARG A 47 5.04 -15.92 8.88
CA ARG A 47 4.43 -15.32 10.07
C ARG A 47 3.69 -14.07 9.60
N THR A 48 2.40 -14.18 9.33
CA THR A 48 1.58 -13.07 8.83
C THR A 48 1.08 -12.20 9.96
N ILE A 49 1.16 -10.88 9.78
CA ILE A 49 0.72 -9.89 10.75
C ILE A 49 -0.12 -8.86 9.98
N ALA A 50 -1.39 -8.73 10.32
CA ALA A 50 -2.26 -7.66 9.84
C ALA A 50 -2.62 -6.78 11.03
N PHE A 51 -2.61 -5.46 10.89
CA PHE A 51 -2.89 -4.54 11.99
C PHE A 51 -3.83 -3.42 11.55
N ASN A 52 -4.57 -2.88 12.52
CA ASN A 52 -5.35 -1.68 12.31
C ASN A 52 -4.48 -0.45 12.55
N ALA A 53 -4.42 0.42 11.58
CA ALA A 53 -3.68 1.67 11.68
C ALA A 53 -4.27 2.59 12.78
N ARG A 54 -3.53 3.59 13.15
CA ARG A 54 -3.97 4.73 13.96
C ARG A 54 -5.25 5.33 13.40
N GLY A 55 -6.27 5.51 14.26
CA GLY A 55 -7.58 5.99 13.84
C GLY A 55 -8.59 4.90 13.46
N TYR A 56 -8.17 3.62 13.47
CA TYR A 56 -8.99 2.47 13.06
C TYR A 56 -9.22 1.54 14.26
N PRO A 57 -10.42 1.57 14.90
CA PRO A 57 -10.71 0.69 16.03
C PRO A 57 -10.51 -0.80 15.68
N PRO A 58 -10.07 -1.65 16.65
CA PRO A 58 -9.84 -1.32 18.05
C PRO A 58 -8.46 -0.73 18.39
N SER A 59 -7.68 -0.28 17.39
CA SER A 59 -6.54 0.60 17.62
C SER A 59 -6.99 1.96 18.17
N ASP A 60 -6.09 2.67 18.82
CA ASP A 60 -6.40 3.99 19.37
C ASP A 60 -6.83 4.96 18.26
N VAL A 61 -7.81 5.80 18.60
CA VAL A 61 -8.31 6.91 17.78
C VAL A 61 -7.97 8.23 18.47
N PRO A 62 -6.73 8.75 18.32
CA PRO A 62 -6.38 10.05 18.87
C PRO A 62 -7.32 11.14 18.37
N THR A 63 -7.72 12.05 19.27
CA THR A 63 -8.59 13.19 18.93
C THR A 63 -7.82 14.40 18.44
N ASP A 64 -6.52 14.44 18.69
CA ASP A 64 -5.62 15.47 18.18
C ASP A 64 -5.22 15.18 16.73
N GLY A 65 -5.56 16.07 15.80
CA GLY A 65 -5.23 15.94 14.39
C GLY A 65 -3.73 15.89 14.10
N THR A 66 -2.88 16.44 14.98
CA THR A 66 -1.42 16.39 14.84
C THR A 66 -0.85 14.98 15.00
N ALA A 67 -1.63 14.08 15.60
CA ALA A 67 -1.28 12.66 15.71
C ALA A 67 -1.37 11.90 14.38
N TYR A 68 -1.88 12.51 13.31
CA TYR A 68 -2.08 11.86 12.01
C TYR A 68 -1.17 12.47 10.94
N SER A 69 -0.28 11.70 10.41
CA SER A 69 0.60 12.09 9.30
C SER A 69 1.16 10.85 8.58
N GLN A 70 1.70 11.05 7.38
CA GLN A 70 2.45 9.99 6.69
C GLN A 70 3.63 9.49 7.54
N ASP A 71 4.27 10.39 8.31
CA ASP A 71 5.37 10.05 9.20
C ASP A 71 4.92 9.12 10.33
N HIS A 72 3.79 9.44 10.98
CA HIS A 72 3.23 8.56 12.00
C HIS A 72 2.84 7.19 11.43
N ALA A 73 2.29 7.13 10.22
CA ALA A 73 1.94 5.86 9.59
C ALA A 73 3.17 4.96 9.36
N VAL A 74 4.30 5.55 8.99
CA VAL A 74 5.59 4.84 8.85
C VAL A 74 6.14 4.39 10.21
N GLU A 75 6.14 5.29 11.19
CA GLU A 75 6.67 4.98 12.53
C GLU A 75 5.78 3.99 13.30
N ASP A 76 4.49 3.92 12.99
CA ASP A 76 3.59 2.89 13.53
C ASP A 76 3.98 1.50 13.02
N ILE A 77 4.38 1.35 11.74
CA ILE A 77 4.91 0.09 11.20
C ILE A 77 6.22 -0.27 11.92
N ARG A 78 7.16 0.68 12.05
CA ARG A 78 8.42 0.44 12.76
C ARG A 78 8.17 0.04 14.23
N GLY A 79 7.31 0.79 14.92
CA GLY A 79 6.97 0.52 16.32
C GLY A 79 6.25 -0.82 16.51
N LEU A 80 5.43 -1.26 15.55
CA LEU A 80 4.82 -2.59 15.55
C LEU A 80 5.90 -3.68 15.45
N LEU A 81 6.87 -3.54 14.55
CA LEU A 81 7.99 -4.47 14.43
C LEU A 81 8.80 -4.54 15.73
N ASP A 82 9.10 -3.39 16.34
CA ASP A 82 9.85 -3.32 17.60
C ASP A 82 9.09 -4.01 18.75
N ALA A 83 7.79 -3.73 18.88
CA ALA A 83 6.94 -4.33 19.93
C ALA A 83 6.82 -5.86 19.78
N LEU A 84 6.81 -6.36 18.54
CA LEU A 84 6.77 -7.79 18.23
C LEU A 84 8.16 -8.45 18.16
N ARG A 85 9.24 -7.70 18.44
CA ARG A 85 10.64 -8.13 18.37
C ARG A 85 11.02 -8.70 17.00
N ILE A 86 10.57 -8.03 15.98
CA ILE A 86 10.85 -8.36 14.57
C ILE A 86 11.94 -7.41 14.09
N ASP A 87 13.09 -7.96 13.75
CA ASP A 87 14.20 -7.16 13.20
C ASP A 87 13.88 -6.68 11.79
N ARG A 88 13.46 -7.59 10.91
CA ARG A 88 13.13 -7.29 9.51
C ARG A 88 11.88 -8.06 9.09
N ALA A 89 11.09 -7.47 8.18
CA ALA A 89 9.89 -8.09 7.63
C ALA A 89 9.71 -7.77 6.14
N HIS A 90 8.94 -8.60 5.44
CA HIS A 90 8.29 -8.19 4.21
C HIS A 90 7.12 -7.27 4.57
N ILE A 91 6.96 -6.15 3.88
CA ILE A 91 5.87 -5.20 4.11
C ILE A 91 5.00 -5.15 2.85
N CYS A 92 3.73 -5.44 2.99
CA CYS A 92 2.75 -5.45 1.91
C CYS A 92 1.62 -4.48 2.24
N GLY A 93 1.45 -3.44 1.43
CA GLY A 93 0.40 -2.44 1.66
C GLY A 93 -0.40 -2.11 0.41
N LEU A 94 -1.67 -1.79 0.63
CA LEU A 94 -2.58 -1.34 -0.42
C LEU A 94 -2.95 0.13 -0.24
N SER A 95 -2.94 0.93 -1.30
CA SER A 95 -3.41 2.31 -1.32
C SER A 95 -2.71 3.19 -0.28
N MET A 96 -3.42 3.67 0.74
CA MET A 96 -2.85 4.36 1.90
C MET A 96 -1.74 3.51 2.54
N GLY A 97 -1.98 2.23 2.73
CA GLY A 97 -0.99 1.27 3.21
C GLY A 97 0.16 1.07 2.22
N GLY A 98 -0.10 1.16 0.92
CA GLY A 98 0.91 1.16 -0.14
C GLY A 98 1.86 2.37 -0.04
N TYR A 99 1.32 3.56 0.22
CA TYR A 99 2.12 4.76 0.52
C TYR A 99 2.94 4.57 1.79
N ALA A 100 2.33 4.09 2.88
CA ALA A 100 3.06 3.84 4.13
C ALA A 100 4.18 2.82 3.92
N THR A 101 3.94 1.75 3.15
CA THR A 101 4.92 0.73 2.78
C THR A 101 6.08 1.32 1.98
N LEU A 102 5.78 2.13 0.96
CA LEU A 102 6.80 2.80 0.14
C LEU A 102 7.68 3.71 1.00
N HIS A 103 7.05 4.59 1.80
CA HIS A 103 7.76 5.49 2.70
C HIS A 103 8.54 4.75 3.78
N PHE A 104 8.05 3.61 4.27
CA PHE A 104 8.80 2.74 5.19
C PHE A 104 10.11 2.26 4.55
N GLY A 105 10.06 1.79 3.30
CA GLY A 105 11.26 1.37 2.58
C GLY A 105 12.24 2.52 2.31
N LEU A 106 11.75 3.75 2.13
CA LEU A 106 12.60 4.94 1.95
C LEU A 106 13.30 5.38 3.24
N ARG A 107 12.67 5.18 4.40
CA ARG A 107 13.17 5.67 5.70
C ARG A 107 13.90 4.61 6.52
N HIS A 108 13.42 3.37 6.45
CA HIS A 108 13.90 2.23 7.22
C HIS A 108 14.26 1.03 6.31
N PRO A 109 15.09 1.24 5.25
CA PRO A 109 15.42 0.18 4.30
C PRO A 109 16.07 -1.03 4.98
N GLU A 110 16.78 -0.83 6.07
CA GLU A 110 17.41 -1.89 6.87
C GLU A 110 16.40 -2.79 7.59
N ARG A 111 15.16 -2.31 7.80
CA ARG A 111 14.07 -3.04 8.47
C ARG A 111 13.16 -3.78 7.48
N ALA A 112 13.31 -3.54 6.19
CA ALA A 112 12.52 -4.18 5.14
C ALA A 112 13.30 -5.32 4.47
N LEU A 113 12.69 -6.51 4.40
CA LEU A 113 13.16 -7.59 3.53
C LEU A 113 12.74 -7.33 2.08
N SER A 114 11.51 -6.90 1.90
CA SER A 114 10.95 -6.44 0.62
C SER A 114 9.70 -5.59 0.84
N LEU A 115 9.26 -4.91 -0.20
CA LEU A 115 8.06 -4.10 -0.24
C LEU A 115 7.11 -4.62 -1.32
N VAL A 116 5.82 -4.74 -0.98
CA VAL A 116 4.73 -4.87 -1.96
C VAL A 116 3.90 -3.60 -1.89
N VAL A 117 3.97 -2.79 -2.94
CA VAL A 117 3.32 -1.48 -3.05
C VAL A 117 2.16 -1.61 -4.02
N ALA A 118 0.96 -1.83 -3.48
CA ALA A 118 -0.22 -2.08 -4.27
C ALA A 118 -1.15 -0.85 -4.32
N GLY A 119 -1.77 -0.56 -5.47
CA GLY A 119 -2.74 0.52 -5.65
C GLY A 119 -2.23 1.89 -5.15
N CYS A 120 -0.95 2.20 -5.39
CA CYS A 120 -0.31 3.40 -4.85
C CYS A 120 -0.12 4.45 -5.92
N GLY A 121 -0.66 5.66 -5.69
CA GLY A 121 -0.46 6.76 -6.63
C GLY A 121 -1.60 7.77 -6.73
N TYR A 122 -2.79 7.45 -6.26
CA TYR A 122 -3.93 8.37 -6.34
C TYR A 122 -3.61 9.76 -5.76
N GLY A 123 -3.91 10.79 -6.54
CA GLY A 123 -3.61 12.18 -6.22
C GLY A 123 -2.16 12.60 -6.50
N SER A 124 -1.36 11.77 -7.18
CA SER A 124 0.05 12.11 -7.50
C SER A 124 0.21 12.88 -8.80
N VAL A 125 -0.67 12.65 -9.79
CA VAL A 125 -0.59 13.31 -11.10
C VAL A 125 -0.76 14.82 -10.94
N ALA A 126 0.18 15.60 -11.49
CA ALA A 126 0.26 17.05 -11.25
C ALA A 126 -0.99 17.80 -11.72
N THR A 127 -1.57 17.40 -12.87
CA THR A 127 -2.80 18.01 -13.41
C THR A 127 -4.00 17.84 -12.49
N ASP A 128 -4.04 16.74 -11.73
CA ASP A 128 -5.18 16.36 -10.91
C ASP A 128 -4.99 16.71 -9.43
N ARG A 129 -3.77 17.10 -9.06
CA ARG A 129 -3.38 17.35 -7.66
C ARG A 129 -4.28 18.35 -6.95
N ALA A 130 -4.61 19.46 -7.62
CA ALA A 130 -5.47 20.49 -7.04
C ALA A 130 -6.91 20.00 -6.83
N GLN A 131 -7.43 19.19 -7.75
CA GLN A 131 -8.76 18.58 -7.58
C GLN A 131 -8.73 17.55 -6.46
N PHE A 132 -7.74 16.67 -6.44
CA PHE A 132 -7.53 15.72 -5.35
C PHE A 132 -7.53 16.39 -3.97
N HIS A 133 -6.83 17.50 -3.80
CA HIS A 133 -6.82 18.24 -2.52
C HIS A 133 -8.20 18.78 -2.14
N ARG A 134 -8.98 19.29 -3.11
CA ARG A 134 -10.36 19.74 -2.85
C ARG A 134 -11.25 18.57 -2.41
N ASP A 135 -11.18 17.45 -3.13
CA ASP A 135 -12.01 16.27 -2.86
C ASP A 135 -11.67 15.64 -1.52
N VAL A 136 -10.38 15.50 -1.19
CA VAL A 136 -9.93 14.98 0.10
C VAL A 136 -10.35 15.90 1.24
N SER A 137 -10.22 17.23 1.07
CA SER A 137 -10.65 18.19 2.09
C SER A 137 -12.16 18.11 2.34
N ALA A 138 -12.96 18.10 1.27
CA ALA A 138 -14.41 17.97 1.37
C ALA A 138 -14.82 16.63 2.00
N THR A 139 -14.17 15.55 1.63
CA THR A 139 -14.41 14.22 2.19
C THR A 139 -14.05 14.17 3.67
N ALA A 140 -12.94 14.79 4.08
CA ALA A 140 -12.54 14.89 5.49
C ALA A 140 -13.60 15.61 6.33
N GLU A 141 -14.17 16.72 5.84
CA GLU A 141 -15.24 17.45 6.52
C GLU A 141 -16.49 16.57 6.70
N ARG A 142 -16.85 15.81 5.66
CA ARG A 142 -17.97 14.89 5.74
C ARG A 142 -17.77 13.83 6.82
N PHE A 143 -16.59 13.20 6.90
CA PHE A 143 -16.27 12.24 7.96
C PHE A 143 -16.35 12.85 9.36
N LEU A 144 -16.06 14.14 9.51
CA LEU A 144 -16.12 14.81 10.81
C LEU A 144 -17.52 15.29 11.21
N THR A 145 -18.49 15.30 10.28
CA THR A 145 -19.80 15.88 10.48
C THR A 145 -20.98 14.95 10.20
N GLU A 146 -20.78 13.90 9.42
CA GLU A 146 -21.83 12.96 9.01
C GLU A 146 -21.68 11.59 9.71
N PRO A 147 -22.79 10.82 9.87
CA PRO A 147 -22.71 9.47 10.40
C PRO A 147 -21.92 8.52 9.48
N MET A 148 -21.10 7.63 10.07
CA MET A 148 -20.26 6.70 9.32
C MET A 148 -21.07 5.79 8.38
N ALA A 149 -22.26 5.33 8.78
CA ALA A 149 -23.12 4.51 7.95
C ALA A 149 -23.51 5.21 6.63
N THR A 150 -23.88 6.51 6.70
CA THR A 150 -24.19 7.30 5.50
C THR A 150 -22.99 7.46 4.58
N LEU A 151 -21.81 7.62 5.18
CA LEU A 151 -20.56 7.76 4.43
C LEU A 151 -20.15 6.45 3.75
N ALA A 152 -20.36 5.31 4.42
CA ALA A 152 -20.11 3.98 3.86
C ALA A 152 -20.99 3.73 2.63
N ASP A 153 -22.29 4.07 2.70
CA ASP A 153 -23.21 3.95 1.56
C ASP A 153 -22.73 4.69 0.32
N VAL A 154 -22.14 5.86 0.49
CA VAL A 154 -21.64 6.67 -0.62
C VAL A 154 -20.25 6.19 -1.08
N TYR A 155 -19.33 6.00 -0.14
CA TYR A 155 -17.93 5.67 -0.42
C TYR A 155 -17.78 4.31 -1.11
N CYS A 156 -18.52 3.30 -0.62
CA CYS A 156 -18.45 1.94 -1.17
C CYS A 156 -19.11 1.79 -2.54
N GLN A 157 -19.86 2.79 -3.00
CA GLN A 157 -20.41 2.85 -4.36
C GLN A 157 -19.55 3.64 -5.34
N GLY A 158 -18.44 4.23 -4.86
CA GLY A 158 -17.54 5.03 -5.67
C GLY A 158 -16.78 4.23 -6.73
N PRO A 159 -16.14 4.92 -7.69
CA PRO A 159 -15.49 4.29 -8.85
C PRO A 159 -14.38 3.29 -8.44
N THR A 160 -13.77 3.47 -7.29
CA THR A 160 -12.73 2.57 -6.77
C THR A 160 -13.27 1.25 -6.20
N ARG A 161 -14.59 1.02 -6.21
CA ARG A 161 -15.26 -0.15 -5.64
C ARG A 161 -16.20 -0.87 -6.62
N VAL A 162 -16.38 -0.31 -7.82
CA VAL A 162 -17.33 -0.85 -8.82
C VAL A 162 -16.96 -2.28 -9.22
N GLN A 163 -15.68 -2.52 -9.53
CA GLN A 163 -15.20 -3.85 -9.93
C GLN A 163 -15.38 -4.88 -8.80
N PHE A 164 -15.09 -4.50 -7.56
CA PHE A 164 -15.28 -5.37 -6.41
C PHE A 164 -16.75 -5.74 -6.23
N ARG A 165 -17.64 -4.74 -6.25
CA ARG A 165 -19.08 -4.97 -6.12
C ARG A 165 -19.64 -5.89 -7.22
N ASP A 166 -19.19 -5.69 -8.45
CA ASP A 166 -19.71 -6.43 -9.59
C ASP A 166 -19.18 -7.88 -9.63
N LYS A 167 -17.98 -8.15 -9.10
CA LYS A 167 -17.36 -9.49 -9.04
C LYS A 167 -17.76 -10.29 -7.83
N ASP A 168 -17.77 -9.67 -6.66
CA ASP A 168 -18.10 -10.31 -5.38
C ASP A 168 -19.05 -9.43 -4.56
N PRO A 169 -20.35 -9.42 -4.88
CA PRO A 169 -21.34 -8.62 -4.15
C PRO A 169 -21.41 -8.95 -2.66
N LYS A 170 -21.11 -10.21 -2.28
CA LYS A 170 -21.11 -10.62 -0.88
C LYS A 170 -19.89 -10.08 -0.15
N GLY A 171 -18.69 -10.24 -0.69
CA GLY A 171 -17.47 -9.67 -0.13
C GLY A 171 -17.52 -8.14 -0.09
N TRP A 172 -18.12 -7.52 -1.10
CA TRP A 172 -18.38 -6.07 -1.10
C TRP A 172 -19.31 -5.65 0.06
N GLN A 173 -20.38 -6.40 0.33
CA GLN A 173 -21.27 -6.12 1.45
C GLN A 173 -20.56 -6.27 2.80
N GLU A 174 -19.75 -7.33 2.96
CA GLU A 174 -18.93 -7.53 4.16
C GLU A 174 -17.95 -6.35 4.36
N PHE A 175 -17.30 -5.90 3.30
CA PHE A 175 -16.43 -4.72 3.32
C PHE A 175 -17.18 -3.44 3.69
N HIS A 176 -18.37 -3.21 3.11
CA HIS A 176 -19.23 -2.08 3.44
C HIS A 176 -19.61 -2.06 4.91
N ASP A 177 -20.06 -3.20 5.47
CA ASP A 177 -20.50 -3.30 6.85
C ASP A 177 -19.33 -3.09 7.83
N GLN A 178 -18.14 -3.60 7.50
CA GLN A 178 -16.91 -3.35 8.26
C GLN A 178 -16.55 -1.88 8.24
N PHE A 179 -16.58 -1.24 7.08
CA PHE A 179 -16.30 0.19 6.95
C PHE A 179 -17.31 1.05 7.70
N ALA A 180 -18.59 0.73 7.63
CA ALA A 180 -19.66 1.42 8.34
C ALA A 180 -19.53 1.35 9.88
N ALA A 181 -18.85 0.32 10.39
CA ALA A 181 -18.60 0.12 11.83
C ALA A 181 -17.35 0.85 12.34
N GLN A 182 -16.56 1.48 11.47
CA GLN A 182 -15.32 2.15 11.85
C GLN A 182 -15.55 3.57 12.42
N SER A 183 -14.48 4.27 12.79
CA SER A 183 -14.52 5.60 13.40
C SER A 183 -14.56 6.71 12.35
N ALA A 184 -15.65 7.44 12.26
CA ALA A 184 -15.75 8.63 11.42
C ALA A 184 -14.68 9.68 11.77
N LEU A 185 -14.44 9.92 13.08
CA LEU A 185 -13.37 10.81 13.55
C LEU A 185 -11.99 10.35 13.04
N GLY A 186 -11.67 9.06 13.23
CA GLY A 186 -10.39 8.49 12.78
C GLY A 186 -10.18 8.66 11.27
N HIS A 187 -11.22 8.40 10.47
CA HIS A 187 -11.19 8.60 9.02
C HIS A 187 -11.03 10.06 8.61
N GLY A 188 -11.78 10.98 9.24
CA GLY A 188 -11.66 12.41 8.97
C GLY A 188 -10.26 12.94 9.27
N LEU A 189 -9.68 12.56 10.40
CA LEU A 189 -8.33 12.97 10.78
C LEU A 189 -7.25 12.29 9.90
N THR A 190 -7.45 11.05 9.49
CA THR A 190 -6.59 10.36 8.51
C THR A 190 -6.63 11.05 7.14
N MET A 191 -7.80 11.45 6.67
CA MET A 191 -7.91 12.24 5.43
C MET A 191 -7.12 13.55 5.52
N ARG A 192 -7.29 14.32 6.61
CA ARG A 192 -6.61 15.60 6.79
C ARG A 192 -5.10 15.46 6.99
N GLY A 193 -4.68 14.52 7.84
CA GLY A 193 -3.28 14.41 8.27
C GLY A 193 -2.42 13.52 7.39
N VAL A 194 -3.00 12.51 6.72
CA VAL A 194 -2.26 11.56 5.88
C VAL A 194 -2.54 11.80 4.40
N GLN A 195 -3.80 11.70 3.97
CA GLN A 195 -4.12 11.74 2.54
C GLN A 195 -3.87 13.12 1.91
N LEU A 196 -4.27 14.19 2.60
CA LEU A 196 -4.14 15.56 2.11
C LEU A 196 -2.68 16.04 2.06
N THR A 197 -1.85 15.59 3.02
CA THR A 197 -0.51 16.14 3.23
C THR A 197 0.61 15.30 2.64
N ARG A 198 0.33 14.06 2.25
CA ARG A 198 1.36 13.17 1.69
C ARG A 198 1.92 13.74 0.37
N PRO A 199 3.24 13.59 0.12
CA PRO A 199 3.83 14.00 -1.14
C PRO A 199 3.29 13.17 -2.31
N SER A 200 3.33 13.73 -3.51
CA SER A 200 3.16 12.96 -4.73
C SER A 200 4.30 11.94 -4.89
N VAL A 201 4.05 10.78 -5.47
CA VAL A 201 5.13 9.84 -5.77
C VAL A 201 6.15 10.43 -6.74
N TYR A 202 5.76 11.38 -7.58
CA TYR A 202 6.66 12.09 -8.49
C TYR A 202 7.65 13.01 -7.75
N GLU A 203 7.26 13.57 -6.60
CA GLU A 203 8.13 14.39 -5.73
C GLU A 203 9.19 13.53 -5.02
N LEU A 204 9.04 12.23 -4.99
CA LEU A 204 9.97 11.28 -4.36
C LEU A 204 11.04 10.76 -5.32
N GLU A 205 11.10 11.21 -6.58
CA GLU A 205 11.94 10.65 -7.65
C GLU A 205 13.38 10.35 -7.20
N ALA A 206 14.06 11.35 -6.65
CA ALA A 206 15.45 11.20 -6.21
C ALA A 206 15.64 10.17 -5.06
N GLN A 207 14.62 9.95 -4.24
CA GLN A 207 14.63 8.96 -3.17
C GLN A 207 14.36 7.56 -3.73
N LEU A 208 13.42 7.45 -4.69
CA LEU A 208 13.05 6.21 -5.36
C LEU A 208 14.24 5.62 -6.15
N GLU A 209 15.03 6.46 -6.82
CA GLU A 209 16.23 6.04 -7.56
C GLU A 209 17.32 5.45 -6.65
N ARG A 210 17.33 5.84 -5.38
CA ARG A 210 18.25 5.31 -4.36
C ARG A 210 17.71 4.11 -3.59
N LEU A 211 16.43 3.78 -3.76
CA LEU A 211 15.82 2.66 -3.06
C LEU A 211 16.40 1.32 -3.56
N THR A 212 17.00 0.56 -2.64
CA THR A 212 17.65 -0.74 -2.94
C THR A 212 16.85 -1.94 -2.44
N VAL A 213 15.80 -1.72 -1.65
CA VAL A 213 14.93 -2.78 -1.14
C VAL A 213 14.17 -3.43 -2.31
N PRO A 214 14.18 -4.76 -2.43
CA PRO A 214 13.34 -5.47 -3.40
C PRO A 214 11.89 -5.00 -3.33
N THR A 215 11.32 -4.59 -4.45
CA THR A 215 9.98 -4.00 -4.49
C THR A 215 9.12 -4.63 -5.57
N LEU A 216 7.90 -5.02 -5.23
CA LEU A 216 6.85 -5.38 -6.18
C LEU A 216 5.79 -4.27 -6.20
N ILE A 217 5.51 -3.74 -7.38
CA ILE A 217 4.43 -2.79 -7.61
C ILE A 217 3.26 -3.58 -8.20
N VAL A 218 2.07 -3.46 -7.62
CA VAL A 218 0.85 -4.15 -8.09
C VAL A 218 -0.24 -3.13 -8.34
N THR A 219 -0.84 -3.15 -9.52
CA THR A 219 -1.91 -2.22 -9.91
C THR A 219 -2.99 -2.97 -10.67
N GLY A 220 -4.26 -2.65 -10.48
CA GLY A 220 -5.33 -3.06 -11.38
C GLY A 220 -5.29 -2.24 -12.68
N ASP A 221 -5.65 -2.85 -13.81
CA ASP A 221 -5.68 -2.12 -15.08
C ASP A 221 -6.86 -1.14 -15.20
N GLU A 222 -7.84 -1.25 -14.29
CA GLU A 222 -8.99 -0.35 -14.16
C GLU A 222 -8.85 0.59 -12.94
N ASP A 223 -7.72 0.58 -12.23
CA ASP A 223 -7.37 1.56 -11.18
C ASP A 223 -6.64 2.76 -11.81
N GLU A 224 -7.36 3.48 -12.66
CA GLU A 224 -6.81 4.58 -13.48
C GLU A 224 -5.91 5.56 -12.71
N PRO A 225 -6.29 6.05 -11.50
CA PRO A 225 -5.46 6.98 -10.75
C PRO A 225 -4.11 6.43 -10.28
N CYS A 226 -3.94 5.11 -10.29
CA CYS A 226 -2.73 4.44 -9.81
C CYS A 226 -1.90 3.78 -10.94
N LEU A 227 -2.44 3.69 -12.15
CA LEU A 227 -1.79 2.99 -13.26
C LEU A 227 -0.52 3.72 -13.72
N GLU A 228 -0.63 5.00 -14.09
CA GLU A 228 0.53 5.81 -14.50
C GLU A 228 1.56 5.97 -13.35
N PRO A 229 1.16 6.31 -12.11
CA PRO A 229 2.07 6.32 -10.98
C PRO A 229 2.78 4.98 -10.74
N GLY A 230 2.10 3.85 -10.93
CA GLY A 230 2.70 2.52 -10.83
C GLY A 230 3.80 2.29 -11.86
N ILE A 231 3.58 2.73 -13.10
CA ILE A 231 4.59 2.70 -14.18
C ILE A 231 5.78 3.61 -13.83
N PHE A 232 5.52 4.80 -13.29
CA PHE A 232 6.56 5.72 -12.83
C PHE A 232 7.42 5.07 -11.74
N LEU A 233 6.81 4.53 -10.68
CA LEU A 233 7.51 3.82 -9.61
C LEU A 233 8.39 2.70 -10.17
N LYS A 234 7.87 1.90 -11.11
CA LYS A 234 8.64 0.84 -11.79
C LYS A 234 9.87 1.39 -12.51
N ARG A 235 9.75 2.53 -13.16
CA ARG A 235 10.87 3.14 -13.89
C ARG A 235 11.93 3.68 -12.95
N LYS A 236 11.53 4.23 -11.79
CA LYS A 236 12.44 4.90 -10.85
C LYS A 236 13.10 3.95 -9.85
N ILE A 237 12.44 2.88 -9.45
CA ILE A 237 13.00 1.91 -8.51
C ILE A 237 13.69 0.78 -9.30
N ALA A 238 15.01 0.78 -9.30
CA ALA A 238 15.80 -0.19 -10.08
C ALA A 238 15.66 -1.65 -9.61
N THR A 239 15.24 -1.87 -8.35
CA THR A 239 14.98 -3.17 -7.75
C THR A 239 13.50 -3.59 -7.82
N SER A 240 12.68 -2.90 -8.61
CA SER A 240 11.25 -3.18 -8.68
C SER A 240 10.85 -4.11 -9.83
N GLY A 241 9.76 -4.86 -9.61
CA GLY A 241 8.92 -5.49 -10.63
C GLY A 241 7.55 -4.79 -10.68
N LEU A 242 6.84 -4.90 -11.80
CA LEU A 242 5.48 -4.39 -11.98
C LEU A 242 4.56 -5.53 -12.41
N VAL A 243 3.43 -5.65 -11.73
CA VAL A 243 2.32 -6.51 -12.10
C VAL A 243 1.09 -5.63 -12.28
N VAL A 244 0.45 -5.74 -13.44
CA VAL A 244 -0.84 -5.14 -13.72
C VAL A 244 -1.85 -6.27 -13.83
N ILE A 245 -2.84 -6.30 -12.92
CA ILE A 245 -3.86 -7.36 -12.88
C ILE A 245 -5.03 -6.91 -13.76
N PRO A 246 -5.37 -7.70 -14.79
CA PRO A 246 -6.42 -7.33 -15.73
C PRO A 246 -7.80 -7.37 -15.08
N LYS A 247 -8.67 -6.46 -15.52
CA LYS A 247 -10.04 -6.33 -15.05
C LYS A 247 -10.18 -6.09 -13.55
N ALA A 248 -9.15 -5.56 -12.90
CA ALA A 248 -9.14 -5.23 -11.48
C ALA A 248 -9.10 -3.71 -11.28
N GLY A 249 -9.87 -3.25 -10.31
CA GLY A 249 -9.85 -1.87 -9.83
C GLY A 249 -8.89 -1.71 -8.65
N HIS A 250 -9.31 -0.92 -7.68
CA HIS A 250 -8.44 -0.47 -6.59
C HIS A 250 -8.23 -1.50 -5.48
N THR A 251 -9.26 -2.30 -5.14
CA THR A 251 -9.20 -3.32 -4.08
C THR A 251 -8.67 -4.65 -4.60
N ILE A 252 -7.55 -4.63 -5.26
CA ILE A 252 -6.96 -5.73 -6.04
C ILE A 252 -6.86 -7.04 -5.24
N ASN A 253 -6.52 -6.93 -3.95
CA ASN A 253 -6.39 -8.07 -3.03
C ASN A 253 -7.73 -8.76 -2.71
N LEU A 254 -8.84 -8.05 -2.83
CA LEU A 254 -10.20 -8.56 -2.62
C LEU A 254 -10.86 -8.93 -3.96
N GLU A 255 -10.62 -8.15 -5.00
CA GLU A 255 -11.21 -8.35 -6.32
C GLU A 255 -10.64 -9.57 -7.06
N GLU A 256 -9.33 -9.76 -6.98
CA GLU A 256 -8.57 -10.83 -7.64
C GLU A 256 -7.58 -11.49 -6.67
N PRO A 257 -8.07 -12.08 -5.56
CA PRO A 257 -7.22 -12.58 -4.48
C PRO A 257 -6.23 -13.66 -4.94
N GLU A 258 -6.62 -14.52 -5.88
CA GLU A 258 -5.72 -15.57 -6.39
C GLU A 258 -4.59 -14.99 -7.22
N ALA A 259 -4.88 -14.06 -8.12
CA ALA A 259 -3.88 -13.40 -8.96
C ALA A 259 -2.93 -12.56 -8.10
N PHE A 260 -3.47 -11.78 -7.15
CA PHE A 260 -2.69 -11.01 -6.19
C PHE A 260 -1.77 -11.91 -5.36
N ASN A 261 -2.32 -12.95 -4.74
CA ASN A 261 -1.58 -13.87 -3.88
C ASN A 261 -0.46 -14.58 -4.67
N ARG A 262 -0.73 -14.98 -5.90
CA ARG A 262 0.27 -15.64 -6.75
C ARG A 262 1.42 -14.70 -7.09
N ALA A 263 1.12 -13.49 -7.54
CA ALA A 263 2.15 -12.49 -7.88
C ALA A 263 3.04 -12.16 -6.66
N VAL A 264 2.43 -11.97 -5.50
CA VAL A 264 3.16 -11.69 -4.25
C VAL A 264 3.98 -12.90 -3.82
N LEU A 265 3.44 -14.12 -3.88
CA LEU A 265 4.18 -15.33 -3.49
C LEU A 265 5.40 -15.57 -4.38
N ASP A 266 5.26 -15.43 -5.69
CA ASP A 266 6.36 -15.63 -6.64
C ASP A 266 7.48 -14.60 -6.38
N PHE A 267 7.09 -13.34 -6.08
CA PHE A 267 8.02 -12.29 -5.67
C PHE A 267 8.74 -12.62 -4.36
N LEU A 268 8.00 -12.90 -3.28
CA LEU A 268 8.58 -13.21 -1.97
C LEU A 268 9.52 -14.41 -2.06
N THR A 269 9.12 -15.46 -2.78
CA THR A 269 9.96 -16.66 -3.00
C THR A 269 11.26 -16.32 -3.71
N ALA A 270 11.23 -15.42 -4.69
CA ALA A 270 12.44 -14.97 -5.39
C ALA A 270 13.35 -14.13 -4.47
N VAL A 271 12.76 -13.28 -3.61
CA VAL A 271 13.50 -12.49 -2.62
C VAL A 271 14.15 -13.39 -1.59
N ASP A 272 13.41 -14.33 -0.99
CA ASP A 272 13.91 -15.25 0.05
C ASP A 272 15.03 -16.14 -0.48
N ALA A 273 14.98 -16.47 -1.76
CA ALA A 273 16.06 -17.22 -2.45
C ALA A 273 17.24 -16.35 -2.91
N GLY A 274 17.25 -15.04 -2.63
CA GLY A 274 18.28 -14.11 -3.08
C GLY A 274 18.35 -13.92 -4.60
N ARG A 275 17.25 -14.24 -5.32
CA ARG A 275 17.18 -14.18 -6.79
C ARG A 275 16.52 -12.93 -7.35
N TRP A 276 15.99 -12.06 -6.51
CA TRP A 276 15.42 -10.77 -6.92
C TRP A 276 16.53 -9.73 -7.00
N VAL A 277 17.09 -9.55 -8.18
CA VAL A 277 18.22 -8.67 -8.41
C VAL A 277 17.80 -7.33 -9.03
N ARG A 278 18.69 -6.33 -8.92
CA ARG A 278 18.53 -5.05 -9.59
C ARG A 278 18.41 -5.24 -11.10
N ARG A 279 17.55 -4.44 -11.74
CA ARG A 279 17.41 -4.39 -13.19
C ARG A 279 18.76 -4.11 -13.87
N ASN A 280 19.07 -4.88 -14.93
CA ASN A 280 20.28 -4.63 -15.72
C ASN A 280 20.16 -3.27 -16.43
N PRO A 281 21.07 -2.31 -16.18
CA PRO A 281 21.02 -0.99 -16.83
C PRO A 281 21.04 -1.04 -18.36
N ALA A 282 21.64 -2.09 -18.95
CA ALA A 282 21.65 -2.26 -20.40
C ALA A 282 20.24 -2.46 -20.99
N SER A 283 19.25 -2.84 -20.19
CA SER A 283 17.86 -2.95 -20.63
C SER A 283 17.14 -1.60 -20.76
N GLU A 284 17.73 -0.52 -20.27
CA GLU A 284 17.15 0.82 -20.26
C GLU A 284 17.67 1.69 -21.41
N THR A 285 18.79 1.29 -22.01
CA THR A 285 19.51 2.11 -22.99
C THR A 285 19.68 1.35 -24.30
N GLY A 286 19.64 2.07 -25.40
CA GLY A 286 19.96 1.55 -26.70
C GLY A 286 18.79 1.28 -27.62
N SER A 287 19.08 0.93 -28.84
CA SER A 287 18.09 0.53 -29.84
C SER A 287 17.60 -0.87 -29.53
N ALA A 288 16.30 -1.11 -29.66
CA ALA A 288 15.70 -2.45 -29.62
C ALA A 288 16.12 -3.32 -30.83
N ILE A 289 16.81 -2.70 -31.80
CA ILE A 289 17.36 -3.32 -32.99
C ILE A 289 18.89 -3.42 -32.81
N LEU A 290 19.63 -3.85 -33.80
CA LEU A 290 21.09 -3.95 -33.71
C LEU A 290 21.74 -2.61 -33.34
N PRO A 291 22.70 -2.60 -32.40
CA PRO A 291 23.44 -1.39 -32.09
C PRO A 291 24.11 -0.88 -33.36
N SER A 292 23.98 0.42 -33.63
CA SER A 292 24.74 1.04 -34.72
C SER A 292 26.23 0.78 -34.44
N ASN A 293 26.95 0.19 -35.40
CA ASN A 293 28.40 0.08 -35.33
C ASN A 293 28.98 1.47 -35.08
N LYS A 294 29.44 1.74 -33.87
CA LYS A 294 30.35 2.86 -33.65
C LYS A 294 31.61 2.43 -34.38
N THR A 295 31.79 2.94 -35.63
CA THR A 295 33.08 2.94 -36.30
C THR A 295 34.06 3.59 -35.34
N ASN A 296 34.99 2.83 -34.80
CA ASN A 296 36.19 3.39 -34.18
C ASN A 296 36.80 4.36 -35.22
N PRO A 297 36.99 5.62 -34.90
CA PRO A 297 37.89 6.42 -35.70
C PRO A 297 39.30 5.80 -35.48
N SER A 298 39.77 5.09 -36.47
CA SER A 298 41.12 4.57 -36.54
C SER A 298 42.11 5.74 -36.59
N SER A 299 43.13 5.59 -35.74
CA SER A 299 44.49 6.16 -35.80
C SER A 299 44.62 7.66 -35.79
#